data_3ff89fb1958a1cec4ee66d244c220d97
#
_entry.id   3ff89fb1958a1cec4ee66d244c220d97
#
_cell.length_a   1.000
_cell.length_b   1.000
_cell.length_c   1.000
_cell.angle_alpha   90.00
_cell.angle_beta   90.00
_cell.angle_gamma   90.00
#
_symmetry.space_group_name_H-M   'P 1'
#
loop_
_entity.id
_entity.type
_entity.pdbx_description
1 polymer ?
#
loop_
_entity_poly.entity_id
_entity_poly.type
_entity_poly.pdbx_seq_one_letter_code
_entity_poly.pdbx_strand_id
1 'polypeptide(L)'
;MKMWGITNTGLVRSENQDAYAAFTVGSYSAAVVCDGMGGTNGGRIASSIAVEQFEKELRAVLQENAGEEQLRQAMLYAISLANDAIRREAAKNADYQHMGTTLVCALAREELVMVGNIGDSRAYYITAEDIRQISRDHSVVENMVEKGDITPQEARRHPNRNLITRALGPDAQVQADSFSVPWRQGDFILLCTDGLVNTVSDQEMLFEVLHDGDIESCLDHMLQISLRRGAPD
;
A
#
# COMPACT_ATOMS: atom_id res chain seq x y z
N MET A 1 15.37 13.05 0.81
CA MET A 1 14.03 12.79 0.22
C MET A 1 12.98 13.43 1.11
N LYS A 2 11.87 13.93 0.56
CA LYS A 2 10.70 14.36 1.33
C LYS A 2 9.65 13.25 1.30
N MET A 3 8.97 13.03 2.41
CA MET A 3 7.89 12.05 2.53
C MET A 3 6.71 12.70 3.24
N TRP A 4 5.52 12.47 2.76
CA TRP A 4 4.25 12.93 3.33
C TRP A 4 3.24 11.80 3.30
N GLY A 5 2.26 11.84 4.19
CA GLY A 5 1.17 10.86 4.22
C GLY A 5 -0.08 11.47 4.83
N ILE A 6 -1.23 11.05 4.33
CA ILE A 6 -2.55 11.46 4.79
C ILE A 6 -3.48 10.25 4.81
N THR A 7 -4.40 10.21 5.75
CA THR A 7 -5.49 9.23 5.77
C THR A 7 -6.78 9.90 6.26
N ASN A 8 -7.92 9.39 5.83
CA ASN A 8 -9.22 9.92 6.18
C ASN A 8 -10.25 8.79 6.22
N THR A 9 -11.21 8.86 7.11
CA THR A 9 -12.28 7.85 7.25
C THR A 9 -13.24 7.80 6.05
N GLY A 10 -13.21 8.81 5.19
CA GLY A 10 -14.21 8.97 4.16
C GLY A 10 -15.55 9.49 4.70
N LEU A 11 -16.60 9.34 3.88
CA LEU A 11 -17.94 9.88 4.19
C LEU A 11 -18.96 8.79 4.56
N VAL A 12 -18.62 7.53 4.40
CA VAL A 12 -19.56 6.40 4.56
C VAL A 12 -19.18 5.50 5.73
N ARG A 13 -17.87 5.25 5.92
CA ARG A 13 -17.38 4.39 7.01
C ARG A 13 -17.52 5.10 8.36
N SER A 14 -17.77 4.33 9.42
CA SER A 14 -17.78 4.82 10.81
C SER A 14 -16.40 4.86 11.45
N GLU A 15 -15.43 4.13 10.87
CA GLU A 15 -14.07 3.98 11.38
C GLU A 15 -13.09 3.91 10.21
N ASN A 16 -11.93 4.54 10.38
CA ASN A 16 -10.80 4.40 9.47
C ASN A 16 -10.05 3.12 9.81
N GLN A 17 -9.94 2.21 8.86
CA GLN A 17 -9.21 0.96 9.00
C GLN A 17 -7.85 0.98 8.28
N ASP A 18 -7.52 2.07 7.59
CA ASP A 18 -6.21 2.30 7.00
C ASP A 18 -5.18 2.70 8.05
N ALA A 19 -3.95 2.29 7.83
CA ALA A 19 -2.78 2.74 8.57
C ALA A 19 -1.59 2.99 7.64
N TYR A 20 -0.74 3.96 7.98
CA TYR A 20 0.49 4.21 7.25
C TYR A 20 1.63 4.66 8.16
N ALA A 21 2.85 4.51 7.67
CA ALA A 21 4.02 5.15 8.25
C ALA A 21 4.99 5.59 7.15
N ALA A 22 5.68 6.70 7.40
CA ALA A 22 6.80 7.19 6.61
C ALA A 22 7.97 7.49 7.54
N PHE A 23 9.12 6.84 7.32
CA PHE A 23 10.25 6.89 8.24
C PHE A 23 11.58 6.69 7.51
N THR A 24 12.69 6.91 8.20
CA THR A 24 14.03 6.65 7.68
C THR A 24 14.71 5.54 8.46
N VAL A 25 15.48 4.70 7.75
CA VAL A 25 16.33 3.66 8.33
C VAL A 25 17.73 3.80 7.72
N GLY A 26 18.69 4.29 8.49
CA GLY A 26 20.00 4.64 7.94
C GLY A 26 19.88 5.63 6.77
N SER A 27 20.40 5.27 5.63
CA SER A 27 20.33 6.06 4.37
C SER A 27 19.05 5.83 3.55
N TYR A 28 18.17 4.92 3.98
CA TYR A 28 16.94 4.60 3.26
C TYR A 28 15.76 5.44 3.76
N SER A 29 14.92 5.88 2.83
CA SER A 29 13.59 6.39 3.11
C SER A 29 12.58 5.26 2.89
N ALA A 30 11.69 5.05 3.85
CA ALA A 30 10.72 3.97 3.82
C ALA A 30 9.31 4.52 4.03
N ALA A 31 8.35 3.96 3.31
CA ALA A 31 6.93 4.20 3.52
C ALA A 31 6.16 2.88 3.43
N VAL A 32 5.09 2.76 4.18
CA VAL A 32 4.17 1.63 4.17
C VAL A 32 2.74 2.11 4.34
N VAL A 33 1.83 1.49 3.59
CA VAL A 33 0.38 1.73 3.64
C VAL A 33 -0.32 0.38 3.75
N CYS A 34 -1.30 0.30 4.63
CA CYS A 34 -2.06 -0.90 4.94
C CYS A 34 -3.55 -0.55 5.01
N ASP A 35 -4.38 -1.30 4.29
CA ASP A 35 -5.84 -1.25 4.33
C ASP A 35 -6.36 -2.44 5.12
N GLY A 36 -7.03 -2.16 6.22
CA GLY A 36 -7.47 -3.17 7.18
C GLY A 36 -8.83 -3.75 6.85
N MET A 37 -8.99 -5.06 6.99
CA MET A 37 -10.23 -5.79 6.80
C MET A 37 -10.53 -6.75 7.96
N GLY A 38 -11.81 -7.09 8.19
CA GLY A 38 -12.16 -8.10 9.20
C GLY A 38 -13.19 -7.66 10.24
N GLY A 39 -14.23 -6.96 9.82
CA GLY A 39 -15.38 -6.60 10.68
C GLY A 39 -15.05 -5.50 11.69
N THR A 40 -15.90 -5.39 12.72
CA THR A 40 -15.79 -4.32 13.73
C THR A 40 -14.43 -4.37 14.44
N ASN A 41 -13.63 -3.31 14.30
CA ASN A 41 -12.30 -3.12 14.86
C ASN A 41 -11.17 -4.07 14.37
N GLY A 42 -11.47 -5.20 13.74
CA GLY A 42 -10.44 -6.16 13.32
C GLY A 42 -9.48 -5.60 12.28
N GLY A 43 -10.02 -4.91 11.27
CA GLY A 43 -9.23 -4.29 10.21
C GLY A 43 -8.26 -3.23 10.75
N ARG A 44 -8.74 -2.30 11.57
CA ARG A 44 -7.90 -1.26 12.18
C ARG A 44 -6.76 -1.83 13.04
N ILE A 45 -7.05 -2.90 13.79
CA ILE A 45 -6.02 -3.58 14.59
C ILE A 45 -4.98 -4.24 13.68
N ALA A 46 -5.43 -4.93 12.63
CA ALA A 46 -4.54 -5.61 11.69
C ALA A 46 -3.62 -4.63 10.95
N SER A 47 -4.17 -3.54 10.39
CA SER A 47 -3.38 -2.52 9.68
C SER A 47 -2.39 -1.81 10.60
N SER A 48 -2.79 -1.46 11.83
CA SER A 48 -1.89 -0.86 12.82
C SER A 48 -0.73 -1.79 13.19
N ILE A 49 -1.02 -3.07 13.48
CA ILE A 49 0.02 -4.08 13.78
C ILE A 49 0.95 -4.26 12.60
N ALA A 50 0.41 -4.30 11.38
CA ALA A 50 1.23 -4.46 10.17
C ALA A 50 2.24 -3.34 10.02
N VAL A 51 1.80 -2.08 10.13
CA VAL A 51 2.65 -0.90 10.02
C VAL A 51 3.72 -0.89 11.11
N GLU A 52 3.31 -1.03 12.38
CA GLU A 52 4.22 -1.00 13.53
C GLU A 52 5.28 -2.12 13.46
N GLN A 53 4.85 -3.34 13.14
CA GLN A 53 5.75 -4.48 13.07
C GLN A 53 6.68 -4.39 11.87
N PHE A 54 6.18 -3.97 10.69
CA PHE A 54 7.00 -3.75 9.51
C PHE A 54 8.11 -2.74 9.77
N GLU A 55 7.78 -1.57 10.33
CA GLU A 55 8.77 -0.54 10.69
C GLU A 55 9.80 -1.07 11.67
N LYS A 56 9.35 -1.70 12.76
CA LYS A 56 10.22 -2.24 13.80
C LYS A 56 11.22 -3.26 13.25
N GLU A 57 10.73 -4.23 12.48
CA GLU A 57 11.57 -5.30 11.95
C GLU A 57 12.52 -4.78 10.86
N LEU A 58 12.04 -3.88 10.00
CA LEU A 58 12.91 -3.27 9.00
C LEU A 58 14.07 -2.50 9.64
N ARG A 59 13.80 -1.74 10.71
CA ARG A 59 14.85 -1.05 11.49
C ARG A 59 15.84 -2.02 12.13
N ALA A 60 15.41 -3.23 12.49
CA ALA A 60 16.26 -4.22 13.13
C ALA A 60 17.18 -4.96 12.14
N VAL A 61 16.72 -5.20 10.91
CA VAL A 61 17.42 -6.08 9.96
C VAL A 61 18.10 -5.36 8.80
N LEU A 62 17.65 -4.14 8.45
CA LEU A 62 18.18 -3.42 7.31
C LEU A 62 19.55 -2.83 7.65
N GLN A 63 20.57 -3.32 6.94
CA GLN A 63 21.95 -2.85 7.08
C GLN A 63 22.18 -1.59 6.23
N GLU A 64 23.05 -0.70 6.72
CA GLU A 64 23.59 0.39 5.90
C GLU A 64 24.31 -0.20 4.67
N ASN A 65 24.05 0.35 3.51
CA ASN A 65 24.64 -0.11 2.25
C ASN A 65 24.21 -1.54 1.80
N ALA A 66 23.04 -2.01 2.22
CA ALA A 66 22.49 -3.25 1.70
C ALA A 66 22.39 -3.19 0.16
N GLY A 67 22.85 -4.25 -0.51
CA GLY A 67 22.62 -4.43 -1.94
C GLY A 67 21.15 -4.71 -2.24
N GLU A 68 20.78 -4.65 -3.52
CA GLU A 68 19.37 -4.82 -3.95
C GLU A 68 18.74 -6.11 -3.41
N GLU A 69 19.44 -7.23 -3.48
CA GLU A 69 18.91 -8.51 -2.99
C GLU A 69 18.79 -8.53 -1.46
N GLN A 70 19.74 -7.95 -0.74
CA GLN A 70 19.64 -7.83 0.72
C GLN A 70 18.48 -6.92 1.14
N LEU A 71 18.24 -5.84 0.40
CA LEU A 71 17.11 -4.94 0.61
C LEU A 71 15.78 -5.67 0.40
N ARG A 72 15.70 -6.45 -0.69
CA ARG A 72 14.55 -7.32 -0.98
C ARG A 72 14.27 -8.30 0.16
N GLN A 73 15.29 -9.01 0.60
CA GLN A 73 15.17 -10.00 1.67
C GLN A 73 14.75 -9.36 2.98
N ALA A 74 15.34 -8.22 3.36
CA ALA A 74 14.97 -7.48 4.56
C ALA A 74 13.49 -7.04 4.52
N MET A 75 13.03 -6.52 3.39
CA MET A 75 11.65 -6.11 3.18
C MET A 75 10.68 -7.30 3.30
N LEU A 76 10.93 -8.39 2.57
CA LEU A 76 10.07 -9.57 2.58
C LEU A 76 10.05 -10.25 3.96
N TYR A 77 11.17 -10.24 4.66
CA TYR A 77 11.26 -10.74 6.03
C TYR A 77 10.40 -9.89 7.00
N ALA A 78 10.49 -8.56 6.91
CA ALA A 78 9.67 -7.67 7.73
C ALA A 78 8.17 -7.86 7.46
N ILE A 79 7.76 -8.04 6.20
CA ILE A 79 6.38 -8.36 5.81
C ILE A 79 5.93 -9.69 6.43
N SER A 80 6.76 -10.72 6.39
CA SER A 80 6.45 -12.03 6.98
C SER A 80 6.25 -11.93 8.50
N LEU A 81 7.09 -11.17 9.20
CA LEU A 81 6.95 -10.97 10.64
C LEU A 81 5.73 -10.12 11.02
N ALA A 82 5.33 -9.18 10.15
CA ALA A 82 4.07 -8.45 10.30
C ALA A 82 2.87 -9.42 10.21
N ASN A 83 2.87 -10.34 9.25
CA ASN A 83 1.86 -11.39 9.17
C ASN A 83 1.78 -12.23 10.44
N ASP A 84 2.92 -12.70 10.95
CA ASP A 84 2.96 -13.50 12.17
C ASP A 84 2.46 -12.71 13.39
N ALA A 85 2.69 -11.41 13.45
CA ALA A 85 2.21 -10.56 14.54
C ALA A 85 0.67 -10.42 14.51
N ILE A 86 0.08 -10.20 13.34
CA ILE A 86 -1.38 -10.16 13.16
C ILE A 86 -2.00 -11.48 13.58
N ARG A 87 -1.45 -12.61 13.13
CA ARG A 87 -1.93 -13.95 13.47
C ARG A 87 -1.86 -14.24 14.96
N ARG A 88 -0.78 -13.84 15.63
CA ARG A 88 -0.66 -13.98 17.10
C ARG A 88 -1.71 -13.17 17.83
N GLU A 89 -2.05 -11.98 17.34
CA GLU A 89 -3.10 -11.16 17.94
C GLU A 89 -4.49 -11.74 17.69
N ALA A 90 -4.77 -12.16 16.46
CA ALA A 90 -6.02 -12.84 16.10
C ALA A 90 -6.31 -14.08 16.96
N ALA A 91 -5.28 -14.84 17.33
CA ALA A 91 -5.43 -16.03 18.17
C ALA A 91 -5.84 -15.74 19.62
N LYS A 92 -5.71 -14.49 20.09
CA LYS A 92 -6.05 -14.11 21.47
C LYS A 92 -7.55 -13.81 21.66
N ASN A 93 -8.26 -13.48 20.59
CA ASN A 93 -9.66 -13.08 20.66
C ASN A 93 -10.44 -13.64 19.47
N ALA A 94 -11.55 -14.34 19.75
CA ALA A 94 -12.41 -14.92 18.72
C ALA A 94 -13.00 -13.88 17.76
N ASP A 95 -13.21 -12.64 18.22
CA ASP A 95 -13.74 -11.54 17.39
C ASP A 95 -12.73 -11.07 16.31
N TYR A 96 -11.46 -11.46 16.45
CA TYR A 96 -10.37 -11.06 15.54
C TYR A 96 -9.91 -12.18 14.61
N GLN A 97 -10.56 -13.34 14.63
CA GLN A 97 -10.14 -14.53 13.86
C GLN A 97 -10.05 -14.30 12.34
N HIS A 98 -10.80 -13.34 11.83
CA HIS A 98 -10.85 -13.02 10.40
C HIS A 98 -10.20 -11.66 10.07
N MET A 99 -9.48 -11.07 11.02
CA MET A 99 -8.80 -9.82 10.74
C MET A 99 -7.63 -10.02 9.78
N GLY A 100 -7.45 -9.05 8.93
CA GLY A 100 -6.35 -9.01 7.98
C GLY A 100 -6.11 -7.61 7.48
N THR A 101 -5.11 -7.45 6.65
CA THR A 101 -4.81 -6.18 6.00
C THR A 101 -4.02 -6.39 4.73
N THR A 102 -4.14 -5.46 3.79
CA THR A 102 -3.18 -5.29 2.69
C THR A 102 -1.86 -4.75 3.25
N LEU A 103 -0.82 -4.78 2.46
CA LEU A 103 0.39 -4.01 2.71
C LEU A 103 1.04 -3.65 1.38
N VAL A 104 1.27 -2.37 1.14
CA VAL A 104 2.15 -1.87 0.09
C VAL A 104 3.22 -1.00 0.72
N CYS A 105 4.48 -1.22 0.36
CA CYS A 105 5.60 -0.47 0.91
C CYS A 105 6.61 -0.10 -0.16
N ALA A 106 7.39 0.94 0.11
CA ALA A 106 8.51 1.37 -0.72
C ALA A 106 9.73 1.66 0.16
N LEU A 107 10.89 1.19 -0.29
CA LEU A 107 12.20 1.47 0.29
C LEU A 107 13.04 2.15 -0.77
N ALA A 108 13.38 3.41 -0.56
CA ALA A 108 14.06 4.23 -1.54
C ALA A 108 15.43 4.66 -1.04
N ARG A 109 16.44 4.54 -1.90
CA ARG A 109 17.79 5.04 -1.69
C ARG A 109 18.42 5.40 -3.02
N GLU A 110 19.07 6.56 -3.08
CA GLU A 110 19.80 7.02 -4.29
C GLU A 110 18.97 6.88 -5.56
N GLU A 111 19.32 5.94 -6.44
CA GLU A 111 18.71 5.72 -7.74
C GLU A 111 17.80 4.46 -7.77
N LEU A 112 17.52 3.86 -6.61
CA LEU A 112 16.75 2.62 -6.49
C LEU A 112 15.56 2.77 -5.55
N VAL A 113 14.39 2.30 -5.99
CA VAL A 113 13.22 2.04 -5.14
C VAL A 113 12.87 0.57 -5.21
N MET A 114 12.80 -0.06 -4.04
CA MET A 114 12.25 -1.41 -3.87
C MET A 114 10.81 -1.28 -3.38
N VAL A 115 9.87 -1.92 -4.04
CA VAL A 115 8.45 -1.95 -3.69
C VAL A 115 8.06 -3.36 -3.28
N GLY A 116 7.35 -3.51 -2.16
CA GLY A 116 6.72 -4.74 -1.72
C GLY A 116 5.20 -4.61 -1.74
N ASN A 117 4.48 -5.65 -2.16
CA ASN A 117 3.02 -5.62 -2.21
C ASN A 117 2.39 -6.95 -1.80
N ILE A 118 1.32 -6.85 -1.01
CA ILE A 118 0.34 -7.90 -0.77
C ILE A 118 -1.06 -7.28 -0.59
N GLY A 119 -2.01 -7.70 -1.40
CA GLY A 119 -3.36 -7.12 -1.48
C GLY A 119 -3.54 -6.28 -2.74
N ASP A 120 -4.49 -5.38 -2.72
CA ASP A 120 -4.89 -4.48 -3.80
C ASP A 120 -4.60 -2.99 -3.54
N SER A 121 -3.92 -2.69 -2.44
CA SER A 121 -3.25 -1.39 -2.27
C SER A 121 -2.13 -1.24 -3.28
N ARG A 122 -1.90 -0.02 -3.77
CA ARG A 122 -1.07 0.19 -4.96
C ARG A 122 0.13 1.08 -4.72
N ALA A 123 1.18 0.82 -5.48
CA ALA A 123 2.33 1.69 -5.64
C ALA A 123 2.40 2.19 -7.09
N TYR A 124 2.56 3.49 -7.25
CA TYR A 124 2.73 4.15 -8.54
C TYR A 124 4.10 4.81 -8.63
N TYR A 125 4.69 4.75 -9.80
CA TYR A 125 5.86 5.54 -10.19
C TYR A 125 5.41 6.67 -11.09
N ILE A 126 5.76 7.90 -10.73
CA ILE A 126 5.31 9.10 -11.41
C ILE A 126 6.55 9.91 -11.82
N THR A 127 6.62 10.24 -13.10
CA THR A 127 7.64 11.12 -13.70
C THR A 127 6.99 12.41 -14.18
N ALA A 128 7.76 13.33 -14.73
CA ALA A 128 7.23 14.52 -15.37
C ALA A 128 6.34 14.24 -16.61
N GLU A 129 6.35 13.03 -17.15
CA GLU A 129 5.68 12.69 -18.40
C GLU A 129 4.61 11.61 -18.24
N ASP A 130 4.72 10.75 -17.20
CA ASP A 130 3.90 9.55 -17.11
C ASP A 130 3.67 9.10 -15.66
N ILE A 131 2.57 8.35 -15.47
CA ILE A 131 2.25 7.60 -14.26
C ILE A 131 2.04 6.14 -14.60
N ARG A 132 2.69 5.24 -13.86
CA ARG A 132 2.51 3.81 -14.02
C ARG A 132 2.38 3.10 -12.68
N GLN A 133 1.46 2.19 -12.57
CA GLN A 133 1.37 1.27 -11.44
C GLN A 133 2.58 0.32 -11.45
N ILE A 134 3.28 0.22 -10.31
CA ILE A 134 4.42 -0.69 -10.10
C ILE A 134 3.91 -2.02 -9.53
N SER A 135 3.08 -1.93 -8.50
CA SER A 135 2.49 -3.10 -7.84
C SER A 135 1.45 -3.75 -8.75
N ARG A 136 1.13 -4.99 -8.44
CA ARG A 136 0.06 -5.74 -9.08
C ARG A 136 -0.99 -6.10 -8.03
N ASP A 137 -2.25 -5.86 -8.34
CA ASP A 137 -3.32 -6.14 -7.40
C ASP A 137 -3.51 -7.66 -7.21
N HIS A 138 -3.54 -8.09 -5.97
CA HIS A 138 -3.93 -9.46 -5.64
C HIS A 138 -5.45 -9.53 -5.48
N SER A 139 -6.17 -9.43 -6.57
CA SER A 139 -7.63 -9.44 -6.61
C SER A 139 -8.18 -10.49 -7.59
N VAL A 140 -9.45 -10.84 -7.41
CA VAL A 140 -10.14 -11.77 -8.33
C VAL A 140 -10.21 -11.17 -9.72
N VAL A 141 -10.52 -9.88 -9.83
CA VAL A 141 -10.67 -9.22 -11.14
C VAL A 141 -9.35 -9.08 -11.87
N GLU A 142 -8.25 -8.83 -11.18
CA GLU A 142 -6.91 -8.78 -11.79
C GLU A 142 -6.52 -10.14 -12.38
N ASN A 143 -6.81 -11.23 -11.66
CA ASN A 143 -6.60 -12.58 -12.18
C ASN A 143 -7.46 -12.88 -13.43
N MET A 144 -8.66 -12.32 -13.53
CA MET A 144 -9.52 -12.45 -14.72
C MET A 144 -8.98 -11.64 -15.90
N VAL A 145 -8.47 -10.43 -15.66
CA VAL A 145 -7.83 -9.59 -16.69
C VAL A 145 -6.62 -10.30 -17.27
N GLU A 146 -5.75 -10.88 -16.45
CA GLU A 146 -4.57 -11.61 -16.90
C GLU A 146 -4.88 -12.84 -17.74
N LYS A 147 -5.94 -13.55 -17.39
CA LYS A 147 -6.41 -14.69 -18.19
C LYS A 147 -7.08 -14.27 -19.51
N GLY A 148 -7.34 -12.96 -19.66
CA GLY A 148 -8.09 -12.44 -20.80
C GLY A 148 -9.60 -12.69 -20.73
N ASP A 149 -10.13 -13.06 -19.55
CA ASP A 149 -11.55 -13.32 -19.33
C ASP A 149 -12.37 -12.02 -19.37
N ILE A 150 -11.79 -10.91 -18.88
CA ILE A 150 -12.36 -9.57 -18.91
C ILE A 150 -11.29 -8.53 -19.26
N THR A 151 -11.73 -7.38 -19.74
CA THR A 151 -10.87 -6.22 -19.97
C THR A 151 -10.61 -5.43 -18.68
N PRO A 152 -9.54 -4.61 -18.58
CA PRO A 152 -9.33 -3.71 -17.44
C PRO A 152 -10.50 -2.75 -17.18
N GLN A 153 -11.24 -2.35 -18.22
CA GLN A 153 -12.42 -1.48 -18.09
C GLN A 153 -13.60 -2.23 -17.46
N GLU A 154 -13.79 -3.50 -17.80
CA GLU A 154 -14.83 -4.36 -17.18
C GLU A 154 -14.49 -4.67 -15.73
N ALA A 155 -13.20 -4.89 -15.40
CA ALA A 155 -12.74 -5.14 -14.04
C ALA A 155 -13.13 -4.00 -13.07
N ARG A 156 -13.01 -2.74 -13.49
CA ARG A 156 -13.39 -1.56 -12.68
C ARG A 156 -14.88 -1.55 -12.27
N ARG A 157 -15.75 -2.21 -13.01
CA ARG A 157 -17.21 -2.27 -12.78
C ARG A 157 -17.69 -3.64 -12.33
N HIS A 158 -16.77 -4.59 -12.17
CA HIS A 158 -17.12 -5.96 -11.84
C HIS A 158 -17.69 -6.09 -10.42
N PRO A 159 -18.72 -6.91 -10.14
CA PRO A 159 -19.27 -7.10 -8.80
C PRO A 159 -18.24 -7.52 -7.76
N ASN A 160 -17.24 -8.30 -8.19
CA ASN A 160 -16.19 -8.86 -7.32
C ASN A 160 -14.90 -8.01 -7.33
N ARG A 161 -14.95 -6.72 -7.72
CA ARG A 161 -13.75 -5.89 -7.81
C ARG A 161 -13.01 -5.70 -6.49
N ASN A 162 -13.73 -5.76 -5.37
CA ASN A 162 -13.17 -5.59 -4.03
C ASN A 162 -12.76 -6.95 -3.38
N LEU A 163 -12.80 -8.07 -4.13
CA LEU A 163 -12.39 -9.36 -3.59
C LEU A 163 -10.90 -9.58 -3.79
N ILE A 164 -10.13 -9.43 -2.71
CA ILE A 164 -8.70 -9.72 -2.70
C ILE A 164 -8.43 -11.22 -2.55
N THR A 165 -7.31 -11.65 -3.08
CA THR A 165 -6.88 -13.06 -3.09
C THR A 165 -5.69 -13.32 -2.18
N ARG A 166 -5.03 -12.25 -1.69
CA ARG A 166 -3.92 -12.32 -0.75
C ARG A 166 -3.98 -11.16 0.24
N ALA A 167 -3.73 -11.45 1.53
CA ALA A 167 -3.64 -10.47 2.61
C ALA A 167 -2.74 -10.97 3.72
N LEU A 168 -2.30 -10.08 4.60
CA LEU A 168 -1.69 -10.41 5.87
C LEU A 168 -2.78 -10.81 6.88
N GLY A 169 -2.51 -11.81 7.70
CA GLY A 169 -3.37 -12.25 8.81
C GLY A 169 -4.06 -13.60 8.58
N PRO A 170 -4.85 -13.80 7.50
CA PRO A 170 -5.61 -15.05 7.31
C PRO A 170 -4.71 -16.29 7.19
N ASP A 171 -3.68 -16.23 6.37
CA ASP A 171 -2.83 -17.38 6.05
C ASP A 171 -1.54 -17.44 6.86
N ALA A 172 -1.08 -18.65 7.17
CA ALA A 172 0.17 -18.86 7.91
C ALA A 172 1.41 -18.45 7.09
N GLN A 173 1.35 -18.63 5.79
CA GLN A 173 2.41 -18.23 4.88
C GLN A 173 1.84 -17.23 3.88
N VAL A 174 2.53 -16.11 3.73
CA VAL A 174 2.17 -15.08 2.77
C VAL A 174 3.25 -14.96 1.72
N GLN A 175 2.83 -14.77 0.48
CA GLN A 175 3.71 -14.50 -0.63
C GLN A 175 3.49 -13.06 -1.08
N ALA A 176 4.36 -12.17 -0.64
CA ALA A 176 4.38 -10.79 -1.13
C ALA A 176 5.17 -10.71 -2.44
N ASP A 177 4.70 -9.88 -3.35
CA ASP A 177 5.44 -9.55 -4.56
C ASP A 177 6.46 -8.46 -4.26
N SER A 178 7.57 -8.44 -5.02
CA SER A 178 8.60 -7.41 -4.91
C SER A 178 9.03 -6.92 -6.29
N PHE A 179 9.16 -5.59 -6.41
CA PHE A 179 9.51 -4.91 -7.63
C PHE A 179 10.68 -3.95 -7.37
N SER A 180 11.57 -3.84 -8.33
CA SER A 180 12.71 -2.91 -8.28
C SER A 180 12.55 -1.90 -9.41
N VAL A 181 12.63 -0.62 -9.08
CA VAL A 181 12.43 0.47 -10.04
C VAL A 181 13.58 1.45 -9.92
N PRO A 182 14.31 1.73 -11.02
CA PRO A 182 15.23 2.87 -11.05
C PRO A 182 14.43 4.17 -11.00
N TRP A 183 14.89 5.14 -10.21
CA TRP A 183 14.28 6.44 -10.12
C TRP A 183 15.31 7.56 -10.08
N ARG A 184 14.89 8.79 -10.30
CA ARG A 184 15.76 9.97 -10.39
C ARG A 184 15.21 11.12 -9.56
N GLN A 185 16.04 12.12 -9.34
CA GLN A 185 15.58 13.36 -8.73
C GLN A 185 14.48 14.00 -9.59
N GLY A 186 13.36 14.31 -8.99
CA GLY A 186 12.16 14.84 -9.65
C GLY A 186 11.07 13.79 -9.89
N ASP A 187 11.38 12.50 -9.70
CA ASP A 187 10.37 11.43 -9.75
C ASP A 187 9.68 11.27 -8.39
N PHE A 188 8.50 10.65 -8.41
CA PHE A 188 7.70 10.39 -7.22
C PHE A 188 7.27 8.94 -7.13
N ILE A 189 7.13 8.46 -5.89
CA ILE A 189 6.45 7.20 -5.56
C ILE A 189 5.21 7.54 -4.75
N LEU A 190 4.05 7.12 -5.23
CA LEU A 190 2.78 7.23 -4.52
C LEU A 190 2.35 5.83 -4.05
N LEU A 191 2.10 5.69 -2.75
CA LEU A 191 1.46 4.50 -2.18
C LEU A 191 0.04 4.87 -1.76
N CYS A 192 -0.94 4.02 -2.06
CA CYS A 192 -2.33 4.30 -1.71
C CYS A 192 -3.16 3.03 -1.51
N THR A 193 -4.23 3.15 -0.76
CA THR A 193 -5.30 2.15 -0.65
C THR A 193 -6.30 2.29 -1.80
N ASP A 194 -7.25 1.37 -1.87
CA ASP A 194 -8.30 1.38 -2.89
C ASP A 194 -9.25 2.58 -2.76
N GLY A 195 -9.37 3.17 -1.56
CA GLY A 195 -10.14 4.40 -1.32
C GLY A 195 -9.73 5.57 -2.22
N LEU A 196 -8.44 5.70 -2.55
CA LEU A 196 -7.97 6.71 -3.50
C LEU A 196 -8.29 6.30 -4.95
N VAL A 197 -7.86 5.11 -5.37
CA VAL A 197 -7.94 4.69 -6.78
C VAL A 197 -9.35 4.42 -7.28
N ASN A 198 -10.29 4.19 -6.37
CA ASN A 198 -11.71 4.08 -6.68
C ASN A 198 -12.34 5.44 -7.02
N THR A 199 -11.70 6.54 -6.64
CA THR A 199 -12.26 7.89 -6.74
C THR A 199 -11.42 8.86 -7.57
N VAL A 200 -10.11 8.67 -7.66
CA VAL A 200 -9.17 9.52 -8.41
C VAL A 200 -8.50 8.68 -9.51
N SER A 201 -8.56 9.16 -10.73
CA SER A 201 -7.94 8.47 -11.86
C SER A 201 -6.42 8.71 -11.92
N ASP A 202 -5.70 7.82 -12.61
CA ASP A 202 -4.24 7.94 -12.79
C ASP A 202 -3.85 9.29 -13.39
N GLN A 203 -4.64 9.81 -14.36
CA GLN A 203 -4.37 11.10 -15.00
C GLN A 203 -4.56 12.29 -14.02
N GLU A 204 -5.52 12.19 -13.11
CA GLU A 204 -5.72 13.21 -12.08
C GLU A 204 -4.60 13.15 -11.04
N MET A 205 -4.17 11.94 -10.62
CA MET A 205 -3.02 11.80 -9.74
C MET A 205 -1.75 12.41 -10.37
N LEU A 206 -1.50 12.11 -11.65
CA LEU A 206 -0.39 12.71 -12.40
C LEU A 206 -0.49 14.25 -12.43
N PHE A 207 -1.69 14.78 -12.71
CA PHE A 207 -1.91 16.21 -12.76
C PHE A 207 -1.61 16.90 -11.42
N GLU A 208 -2.14 16.38 -10.31
CA GLU A 208 -1.92 16.95 -8.98
C GLU A 208 -0.44 16.89 -8.58
N VAL A 209 0.25 15.77 -8.83
CA VAL A 209 1.69 15.63 -8.54
C VAL A 209 2.56 16.63 -9.31
N LEU A 210 2.19 16.95 -10.54
CA LEU A 210 3.00 17.82 -11.41
C LEU A 210 2.70 19.31 -11.25
N HIS A 211 1.47 19.69 -10.83
CA HIS A 211 1.04 21.07 -10.84
C HIS A 211 0.95 21.69 -9.44
N ASP A 212 0.95 20.89 -8.39
CA ASP A 212 1.01 21.40 -7.03
C ASP A 212 2.41 21.87 -6.65
N GLY A 213 2.47 22.96 -5.89
CA GLY A 213 3.72 23.59 -5.51
C GLY A 213 4.53 22.77 -4.47
N ASP A 214 3.86 21.86 -3.76
CA ASP A 214 4.47 21.00 -2.76
C ASP A 214 3.67 19.70 -2.58
N ILE A 215 4.34 18.69 -2.00
CA ILE A 215 3.81 17.32 -1.87
C ILE A 215 2.64 17.23 -0.87
N GLU A 216 2.57 18.12 0.13
CA GLU A 216 1.49 18.15 1.12
C GLU A 216 0.18 18.65 0.47
N SER A 217 0.24 19.76 -0.26
CA SER A 217 -0.88 20.28 -1.03
C SER A 217 -1.42 19.29 -2.06
N CYS A 218 -0.51 18.58 -2.72
CA CYS A 218 -0.86 17.53 -3.68
C CYS A 218 -1.74 16.42 -3.03
N LEU A 219 -1.36 15.93 -1.85
CA LEU A 219 -2.13 14.91 -1.14
C LEU A 219 -3.48 15.46 -0.67
N ASP A 220 -3.51 16.69 -0.16
CA ASP A 220 -4.76 17.35 0.25
C ASP A 220 -5.72 17.51 -0.93
N HIS A 221 -5.25 17.89 -2.12
CA HIS A 221 -6.08 18.02 -3.31
C HIS A 221 -6.64 16.66 -3.75
N MET A 222 -5.82 15.60 -3.79
CA MET A 222 -6.30 14.25 -4.08
C MET A 222 -7.37 13.80 -3.08
N LEU A 223 -7.17 14.06 -1.78
CA LEU A 223 -8.16 13.78 -0.75
C LEU A 223 -9.46 14.57 -0.99
N GLN A 224 -9.37 15.86 -1.30
CA GLN A 224 -10.54 16.67 -1.60
C GLN A 224 -11.30 16.20 -2.85
N ILE A 225 -10.61 15.70 -3.88
CA ILE A 225 -11.24 15.09 -5.04
C ILE A 225 -12.01 13.83 -4.60
N SER A 226 -11.39 12.96 -3.80
CA SER A 226 -12.01 11.75 -3.27
C SER A 226 -13.26 12.08 -2.44
N LEU A 227 -13.18 13.01 -1.49
CA LEU A 227 -14.30 13.42 -0.64
C LEU A 227 -15.45 13.99 -1.47
N ARG A 228 -15.17 14.85 -2.46
CA ARG A 228 -16.22 15.39 -3.37
C ARG A 228 -16.91 14.30 -4.20
N ARG A 229 -16.28 13.15 -4.43
CA ARG A 229 -16.83 12.00 -5.15
C ARG A 229 -17.49 10.98 -4.25
N GLY A 230 -17.63 11.32 -2.98
CA GLY A 230 -18.39 10.51 -2.00
C GLY A 230 -17.53 9.62 -1.11
N ALA A 231 -16.21 9.50 -1.38
CA ALA A 231 -15.26 8.73 -0.57
C ALA A 231 -15.92 7.58 0.21
N PRO A 232 -16.31 6.47 -0.44
CA PRO A 232 -17.05 5.38 0.21
C PRO A 232 -16.17 4.61 1.20
N ASP A 233 -14.86 4.76 1.07
CA ASP A 233 -13.81 4.19 1.91
C ASP A 233 -12.74 5.21 2.21
#